data_3f3a36cf2ab9d9186096a739942f3d5e
#
_entry.id   3f3a36cf2ab9d9186096a739942f3d5e
#
_cell.length_a   1.000
_cell.length_b   1.000
_cell.length_c   1.000
_cell.angle_alpha   90.00
_cell.angle_beta   90.00
_cell.angle_gamma   90.00
#
_symmetry.space_group_name_H-M   'P 1'
#
loop_
_entity.id
_entity.type
_entity.pdbx_description
1 polymer ?
#
loop_
_entity_poly.entity_id
_entity_poly.type
_entity_poly.pdbx_seq_one_letter_code
_entity_poly.pdbx_strand_id
1 'polypeptide(L)'
;MENVSTLPSPLNKVLSETTRPNGMVIRKVTVPFGVIGVIYEARPNVTFDVFSLCFRSGNVCVLKGGSDADFSNRALVRIIHSVLERQGINPAVCTLLPPDREATAELLGAVGLVDLIIPRGSSSLIHFVREHAKVPVIETGAGICHTYFDRSGDKGKGREIVNNAKTRRVSVCNALDCLIIHRERLSDLPYICGKLPDSNVIIYADEPAYAALSEHYPETLLQQANENSFGTEFLDYKMSIRTVSSLDEALSHIARYSSKHSESIISEDPETIRRFQQLVDAACVY
;
A
#
# COMPACT_ATOMS: atom_id res chain seq x y z
N MET A 1 -11.80 7.34 13.94
CA MET A 1 -12.73 6.55 14.79
C MET A 1 -14.19 6.73 14.37
N GLU A 2 -14.68 7.92 14.14
CA GLU A 2 -16.10 8.17 13.74
C GLU A 2 -16.50 7.35 12.50
N ASN A 3 -15.71 7.41 11.43
CA ASN A 3 -15.97 6.61 10.22
C ASN A 3 -16.03 5.10 10.49
N VAL A 4 -15.21 4.58 11.40
CA VAL A 4 -15.21 3.14 11.75
C VAL A 4 -16.45 2.77 12.55
N SER A 5 -16.94 3.67 13.43
CA SER A 5 -18.15 3.43 14.23
C SER A 5 -19.42 3.29 13.39
N THR A 6 -19.47 3.96 12.23
CA THR A 6 -20.60 3.91 11.30
C THR A 6 -20.60 2.71 10.36
N LEU A 7 -19.47 1.98 10.26
CA LEU A 7 -19.38 0.79 9.42
C LEU A 7 -20.33 -0.32 9.92
N PRO A 8 -20.91 -1.12 9.04
CA PRO A 8 -21.67 -2.31 9.44
C PRO A 8 -20.75 -3.30 10.18
N SER A 9 -21.29 -3.99 11.18
CA SER A 9 -20.51 -5.03 11.88
C SER A 9 -20.08 -6.11 10.91
N PRO A 10 -18.78 -6.49 10.89
CA PRO A 10 -18.31 -7.61 10.08
C PRO A 10 -18.62 -8.97 10.72
N LEU A 11 -19.07 -9.01 11.97
CA LEU A 11 -19.26 -10.23 12.75
C LEU A 11 -20.58 -10.94 12.39
N ASN A 12 -20.54 -12.27 12.44
CA ASN A 12 -21.70 -13.17 12.27
C ASN A 12 -22.42 -13.00 10.93
N LYS A 13 -21.74 -12.49 9.91
CA LYS A 13 -22.31 -12.43 8.55
C LYS A 13 -22.31 -13.82 7.94
N VAL A 14 -23.47 -14.26 7.45
CA VAL A 14 -23.57 -15.49 6.66
C VAL A 14 -23.06 -15.17 5.24
N LEU A 15 -21.93 -15.76 4.85
CA LEU A 15 -21.30 -15.60 3.54
C LEU A 15 -21.89 -16.56 2.51
N SER A 16 -22.25 -17.77 2.95
CA SER A 16 -22.94 -18.75 2.13
C SER A 16 -23.72 -19.73 3.01
N GLU A 17 -24.81 -20.25 2.46
CA GLU A 17 -25.59 -21.33 3.06
C GLU A 17 -25.88 -22.40 2.01
N THR A 18 -25.71 -23.65 2.34
CA THR A 18 -25.94 -24.80 1.44
C THR A 18 -26.64 -25.90 2.20
N THR A 19 -27.77 -26.40 1.67
CA THR A 19 -28.44 -27.58 2.18
C THR A 19 -27.98 -28.82 1.41
N ARG A 20 -27.53 -29.85 2.09
CA ARG A 20 -27.09 -31.11 1.51
C ARG A 20 -28.30 -32.03 1.26
N PRO A 21 -28.18 -33.07 0.40
CA PRO A 21 -29.29 -34.00 0.13
C PRO A 21 -29.86 -34.71 1.38
N ASN A 22 -29.05 -34.87 2.42
CA ASN A 22 -29.48 -35.47 3.70
C ASN A 22 -30.16 -34.47 4.64
N GLY A 23 -30.43 -33.20 4.19
CA GLY A 23 -31.07 -32.16 5.00
C GLY A 23 -30.10 -31.35 5.86
N MET A 24 -28.80 -31.66 5.90
CA MET A 24 -27.81 -30.89 6.67
C MET A 24 -27.61 -29.49 6.07
N VAL A 25 -27.74 -28.48 6.92
CA VAL A 25 -27.49 -27.08 6.54
C VAL A 25 -26.07 -26.68 6.95
N ILE A 26 -25.26 -26.26 5.97
CA ILE A 26 -23.90 -25.77 6.16
C ILE A 26 -23.90 -24.26 5.95
N ARG A 27 -23.45 -23.49 6.98
CA ARG A 27 -23.29 -22.03 6.91
C ARG A 27 -21.83 -21.65 7.06
N LYS A 28 -21.33 -20.81 6.15
CA LYS A 28 -20.06 -20.12 6.29
C LYS A 28 -20.34 -18.75 6.91
N VAL A 29 -19.82 -18.51 8.11
CA VAL A 29 -20.04 -17.25 8.85
C VAL A 29 -18.70 -16.58 9.16
N THR A 30 -18.72 -15.25 9.28
CA THR A 30 -17.54 -14.47 9.70
C THR A 30 -17.37 -14.52 11.20
N VAL A 31 -16.12 -14.68 11.68
CA VAL A 31 -15.70 -14.67 13.08
C VAL A 31 -14.49 -13.76 13.29
N PRO A 32 -14.18 -13.29 14.53
CA PRO A 32 -12.92 -12.61 14.81
C PRO A 32 -11.69 -13.48 14.50
N PHE A 33 -10.56 -12.86 14.24
CA PHE A 33 -9.26 -13.57 14.22
C PHE A 33 -8.84 -14.02 15.61
N GLY A 34 -9.13 -13.21 16.63
CA GLY A 34 -8.70 -13.43 18.01
C GLY A 34 -7.83 -12.28 18.53
N VAL A 35 -6.57 -12.55 18.83
CA VAL A 35 -5.58 -11.57 19.29
C VAL A 35 -4.71 -11.13 18.12
N ILE A 36 -4.73 -9.85 17.79
CA ILE A 36 -3.95 -9.26 16.71
C ILE A 36 -2.80 -8.43 17.26
N GLY A 37 -1.56 -8.83 16.98
CA GLY A 37 -0.36 -8.04 17.23
C GLY A 37 -0.13 -7.02 16.11
N VAL A 38 0.02 -5.73 16.43
CA VAL A 38 0.35 -4.70 15.44
C VAL A 38 1.65 -4.02 15.81
N ILE A 39 2.66 -4.15 14.93
CA ILE A 39 3.97 -3.54 15.08
C ILE A 39 4.03 -2.33 14.15
N TYR A 40 4.21 -1.10 14.70
CA TYR A 40 4.16 0.11 13.90
C TYR A 40 5.23 1.12 14.31
N GLU A 41 5.68 1.88 13.31
CA GLU A 41 6.62 3.00 13.47
C GLU A 41 5.87 4.31 13.73
N ALA A 42 6.61 5.39 13.97
CA ALA A 42 6.31 6.77 14.33
C ALA A 42 4.99 7.44 13.80
N ARG A 43 3.85 6.76 13.91
CA ARG A 43 2.53 7.28 13.53
C ARG A 43 1.53 7.09 14.67
N PRO A 44 1.45 8.02 15.64
CA PRO A 44 0.59 7.86 16.82
C PRO A 44 -0.89 7.62 16.51
N ASN A 45 -1.42 8.17 15.40
CA ASN A 45 -2.79 7.95 14.97
C ASN A 45 -3.12 6.46 14.72
N VAL A 46 -2.11 5.65 14.37
CA VAL A 46 -2.27 4.20 14.15
C VAL A 46 -2.82 3.50 15.42
N THR A 47 -2.47 3.98 16.61
CA THR A 47 -2.99 3.47 17.88
C THR A 47 -4.52 3.48 17.92
N PHE A 48 -5.15 4.61 17.57
CA PHE A 48 -6.62 4.69 17.53
C PHE A 48 -7.23 3.96 16.34
N ASP A 49 -6.59 4.01 15.19
CA ASP A 49 -7.10 3.36 13.98
C ASP A 49 -7.13 1.83 14.18
N VAL A 50 -6.04 1.26 14.68
CA VAL A 50 -5.94 -0.17 14.97
C VAL A 50 -6.93 -0.58 16.05
N PHE A 51 -6.96 0.14 17.18
CA PHE A 51 -7.92 -0.17 18.24
C PHE A 51 -9.35 -0.16 17.72
N SER A 52 -9.75 0.87 16.98
CA SER A 52 -11.13 0.98 16.48
C SER A 52 -11.51 -0.16 15.53
N LEU A 53 -10.60 -0.56 14.64
CA LEU A 53 -10.82 -1.67 13.71
C LEU A 53 -10.87 -3.03 14.43
N CYS A 54 -9.92 -3.29 15.33
CA CYS A 54 -9.89 -4.53 16.13
C CYS A 54 -11.13 -4.63 16.99
N PHE A 55 -11.45 -3.59 17.75
CA PHE A 55 -12.61 -3.58 18.63
C PHE A 55 -13.93 -3.77 17.87
N ARG A 56 -14.10 -3.06 16.72
CA ARG A 56 -15.29 -3.17 15.87
C ARG A 56 -15.46 -4.56 15.27
N SER A 57 -14.37 -5.26 15.03
CA SER A 57 -14.36 -6.63 14.49
C SER A 57 -14.22 -7.73 15.54
N GLY A 58 -14.37 -7.39 16.84
CA GLY A 58 -14.36 -8.34 17.96
C GLY A 58 -12.99 -8.95 18.28
N ASN A 59 -11.91 -8.30 17.84
CA ASN A 59 -10.55 -8.74 18.10
C ASN A 59 -9.94 -7.98 19.29
N VAL A 60 -9.05 -8.63 20.01
CA VAL A 60 -8.11 -8.00 20.94
C VAL A 60 -6.92 -7.47 20.17
N CYS A 61 -6.38 -6.30 20.53
CA CYS A 61 -5.17 -5.78 19.93
C CYS A 61 -4.01 -5.66 20.93
N VAL A 62 -2.85 -6.16 20.51
CA VAL A 62 -1.56 -5.98 21.17
C VAL A 62 -0.73 -5.03 20.31
N LEU A 63 -0.48 -3.84 20.83
CA LEU A 63 0.17 -2.73 20.13
C LEU A 63 1.65 -2.69 20.49
N LYS A 64 2.53 -2.63 19.48
CA LYS A 64 3.97 -2.41 19.64
C LYS A 64 4.40 -1.21 18.80
N GLY A 65 4.39 -0.03 19.40
CA GLY A 65 4.84 1.21 18.77
C GLY A 65 6.36 1.39 18.77
N GLY A 66 6.86 2.33 17.95
CA GLY A 66 8.25 2.76 17.99
C GLY A 66 8.54 3.65 19.20
N SER A 67 9.84 3.75 19.59
CA SER A 67 10.31 4.59 20.70
C SER A 67 10.00 6.08 20.51
N ASP A 68 10.04 6.57 19.28
CA ASP A 68 9.86 7.99 18.94
C ASP A 68 8.45 8.51 19.27
N ALA A 69 7.47 7.59 19.30
CA ALA A 69 6.08 7.93 19.60
C ALA A 69 5.59 7.38 20.96
N ASP A 70 6.45 6.84 21.82
CA ASP A 70 6.07 6.13 23.04
C ASP A 70 5.17 6.95 23.97
N PHE A 71 5.55 8.20 24.26
CA PHE A 71 4.73 9.09 25.10
C PHE A 71 3.33 9.31 24.55
N SER A 72 3.23 9.54 23.24
CA SER A 72 1.95 9.71 22.56
C SER A 72 1.13 8.42 22.61
N ASN A 73 1.73 7.28 22.30
CA ASN A 73 1.05 5.98 22.33
C ASN A 73 0.51 5.66 23.72
N ARG A 74 1.29 5.86 24.77
CA ARG A 74 0.86 5.69 26.18
C ARG A 74 -0.29 6.63 26.54
N ALA A 75 -0.26 7.90 26.09
CA ALA A 75 -1.34 8.85 26.35
C ALA A 75 -2.65 8.40 25.66
N LEU A 76 -2.55 7.95 24.41
CA LEU A 76 -3.69 7.47 23.63
C LEU A 76 -4.31 6.20 24.22
N VAL A 77 -3.49 5.22 24.63
CA VAL A 77 -3.96 3.98 25.25
C VAL A 77 -4.59 4.26 26.62
N ARG A 78 -4.08 5.19 27.42
CA ARG A 78 -4.74 5.60 28.67
C ARG A 78 -6.15 6.16 28.44
N ILE A 79 -6.34 6.93 27.37
CA ILE A 79 -7.68 7.44 26.99
C ILE A 79 -8.59 6.25 26.61
N ILE A 80 -8.10 5.32 25.80
CA ILE A 80 -8.85 4.10 25.44
C ILE A 80 -9.26 3.33 26.70
N HIS A 81 -8.33 3.05 27.60
CA HIS A 81 -8.59 2.33 28.84
C HIS A 81 -9.64 3.04 29.70
N SER A 82 -9.53 4.36 29.87
CA SER A 82 -10.51 5.11 30.69
C SER A 82 -11.93 5.05 30.13
N VAL A 83 -12.08 4.95 28.78
CA VAL A 83 -13.38 4.78 28.14
C VAL A 83 -13.90 3.34 28.32
N LEU A 84 -13.04 2.35 28.12
CA LEU A 84 -13.40 0.95 28.28
C LEU A 84 -13.87 0.66 29.72
N GLU A 85 -13.13 1.13 30.72
CA GLU A 85 -13.46 0.98 32.14
C GLU A 85 -14.83 1.60 32.48
N ARG A 86 -15.11 2.80 31.97
CA ARG A 86 -16.42 3.46 32.15
C ARG A 86 -17.57 2.69 31.52
N GLN A 87 -17.30 1.89 30.50
CA GLN A 87 -18.27 1.04 29.84
C GLN A 87 -18.29 -0.40 30.40
N GLY A 88 -17.55 -0.69 31.48
CA GLY A 88 -17.47 -2.02 32.08
C GLY A 88 -16.75 -3.06 31.21
N ILE A 89 -15.91 -2.61 30.28
CA ILE A 89 -15.14 -3.48 29.35
C ILE A 89 -13.72 -3.62 29.89
N ASN A 90 -13.18 -4.84 29.88
CA ASN A 90 -11.82 -5.10 30.33
C ASN A 90 -10.81 -4.34 29.47
N PRO A 91 -9.96 -3.44 30.04
CA PRO A 91 -8.95 -2.69 29.28
C PRO A 91 -7.92 -3.57 28.57
N ALA A 92 -7.71 -4.81 29.00
CA ALA A 92 -6.79 -5.76 28.35
C ALA A 92 -7.13 -6.07 26.89
N VAL A 93 -8.32 -5.70 26.40
CA VAL A 93 -8.65 -5.80 24.97
C VAL A 93 -7.78 -4.88 24.10
N CYS A 94 -7.04 -3.94 24.71
CA CYS A 94 -6.07 -3.07 24.05
C CYS A 94 -4.81 -2.98 24.93
N THR A 95 -3.77 -3.71 24.59
CA THR A 95 -2.51 -3.76 25.35
C THR A 95 -1.40 -3.07 24.56
N LEU A 96 -0.66 -2.16 25.20
CA LEU A 96 0.54 -1.54 24.62
C LEU A 96 1.79 -2.17 25.25
N LEU A 97 2.63 -2.76 24.42
CA LEU A 97 3.92 -3.31 24.80
C LEU A 97 4.99 -2.21 24.95
N PRO A 98 6.06 -2.47 25.72
CA PRO A 98 7.23 -1.61 25.77
C PRO A 98 7.83 -1.35 24.39
N PRO A 99 8.49 -0.19 24.16
CA PRO A 99 9.03 0.19 22.85
C PRO A 99 10.35 -0.52 22.48
N ASP A 100 10.89 -1.38 23.35
CA ASP A 100 12.17 -2.04 23.18
C ASP A 100 12.11 -3.19 22.14
N ARG A 101 13.30 -3.73 21.81
CA ARG A 101 13.45 -4.80 20.84
C ARG A 101 13.06 -6.16 21.41
N GLU A 102 13.20 -6.35 22.71
CA GLU A 102 12.85 -7.59 23.42
C GLU A 102 11.36 -7.86 23.30
N ALA A 103 10.52 -6.86 23.62
CA ALA A 103 9.06 -6.95 23.44
C ALA A 103 8.66 -7.23 21.98
N THR A 104 9.43 -6.74 21.00
CA THR A 104 9.21 -7.09 19.60
C THR A 104 9.49 -8.57 19.34
N ALA A 105 10.63 -9.08 19.83
CA ALA A 105 11.00 -10.48 19.64
C ALA A 105 10.01 -11.44 20.35
N GLU A 106 9.56 -11.09 21.56
CA GLU A 106 8.53 -11.84 22.29
C GLU A 106 7.21 -11.88 21.50
N LEU A 107 6.76 -10.74 20.97
CA LEU A 107 5.54 -10.66 20.17
C LEU A 107 5.62 -11.53 18.91
N LEU A 108 6.77 -11.48 18.20
CA LEU A 108 7.00 -12.29 16.99
C LEU A 108 7.02 -13.80 17.31
N GLY A 109 7.41 -14.18 18.53
CA GLY A 109 7.46 -15.56 19.00
C GLY A 109 6.19 -16.04 19.72
N ALA A 110 5.17 -15.21 19.90
CA ALA A 110 4.01 -15.46 20.76
C ALA A 110 2.99 -16.44 20.18
N VAL A 111 3.45 -17.59 19.70
CA VAL A 111 2.60 -18.67 19.14
C VAL A 111 1.62 -19.18 20.19
N GLY A 112 0.34 -19.27 19.83
CA GLY A 112 -0.73 -19.69 20.72
C GLY A 112 -1.26 -18.62 21.69
N LEU A 113 -0.62 -17.43 21.71
CA LEU A 113 -1.08 -16.25 22.45
C LEU A 113 -1.56 -15.14 21.52
N VAL A 114 -0.96 -15.05 20.34
CA VAL A 114 -1.29 -14.09 19.27
C VAL A 114 -1.63 -14.89 18.01
N ASP A 115 -2.75 -14.56 17.40
CA ASP A 115 -3.27 -15.28 16.23
C ASP A 115 -2.76 -14.70 14.90
N LEU A 116 -2.44 -13.40 14.89
CA LEU A 116 -2.04 -12.68 13.68
C LEU A 116 -1.13 -11.49 14.03
N ILE A 117 -0.10 -11.25 13.22
CA ILE A 117 0.72 -10.04 13.30
C ILE A 117 0.54 -9.19 12.03
N ILE A 118 0.40 -7.87 12.20
CA ILE A 118 0.30 -6.90 11.11
C ILE A 118 1.40 -5.84 11.31
N PRO A 119 2.48 -5.86 10.53
CA PRO A 119 3.48 -4.79 10.53
C PRO A 119 2.98 -3.56 9.74
N ARG A 120 3.29 -2.36 10.24
CA ARG A 120 2.94 -1.06 9.64
C ARG A 120 4.11 -0.09 9.75
N GLY A 121 4.87 0.09 8.69
CA GLY A 121 6.06 0.96 8.71
C GLY A 121 6.88 0.86 7.44
N SER A 122 8.18 1.07 7.58
CA SER A 122 9.15 0.96 6.49
C SER A 122 9.25 -0.46 5.94
N SER A 123 9.75 -0.58 4.71
CA SER A 123 10.02 -1.88 4.09
C SER A 123 10.97 -2.72 4.94
N SER A 124 11.94 -2.09 5.62
CA SER A 124 12.88 -2.77 6.52
C SER A 124 12.16 -3.42 7.72
N LEU A 125 11.21 -2.72 8.34
CA LEU A 125 10.38 -3.30 9.41
C LEU A 125 9.55 -4.47 8.89
N ILE A 126 8.91 -4.31 7.74
CA ILE A 126 8.08 -5.36 7.15
C ILE A 126 8.91 -6.61 6.84
N HIS A 127 10.06 -6.46 6.20
CA HIS A 127 10.99 -7.56 5.94
C HIS A 127 11.44 -8.24 7.23
N PHE A 128 11.84 -7.46 8.24
CA PHE A 128 12.25 -7.98 9.54
C PHE A 128 11.16 -8.84 10.19
N VAL A 129 9.92 -8.34 10.22
CA VAL A 129 8.77 -9.10 10.78
C VAL A 129 8.53 -10.37 10.00
N ARG A 130 8.53 -10.31 8.65
CA ARG A 130 8.32 -11.49 7.80
C ARG A 130 9.36 -12.59 8.02
N GLU A 131 10.61 -12.22 8.24
CA GLU A 131 11.71 -13.18 8.43
C GLU A 131 11.75 -13.79 9.83
N HIS A 132 11.28 -13.06 10.85
CA HIS A 132 11.46 -13.48 12.24
C HIS A 132 10.16 -13.92 12.93
N ALA A 133 8.98 -13.64 12.37
CA ALA A 133 7.72 -14.02 12.98
C ALA A 133 7.50 -15.54 12.89
N LYS A 134 7.09 -16.12 14.03
CA LYS A 134 6.58 -17.50 14.13
C LYS A 134 5.04 -17.52 14.14
N VAL A 135 4.42 -16.39 14.40
CA VAL A 135 2.97 -16.16 14.30
C VAL A 135 2.65 -15.79 12.85
N PRO A 136 1.48 -16.16 12.31
CA PRO A 136 1.05 -15.73 10.96
C PRO A 136 1.12 -14.22 10.78
N VAL A 137 1.57 -13.77 9.61
CA VAL A 137 1.72 -12.34 9.28
C VAL A 137 0.85 -11.99 8.08
N ILE A 138 0.14 -10.87 8.18
CA ILE A 138 -0.45 -10.19 7.03
C ILE A 138 0.31 -8.86 6.85
N GLU A 139 1.02 -8.75 5.75
CA GLU A 139 1.78 -7.54 5.42
C GLU A 139 1.31 -6.91 4.12
N THR A 140 1.53 -5.61 4.01
CA THR A 140 1.52 -4.89 2.74
C THR A 140 2.98 -4.61 2.39
N GLY A 141 3.44 -5.06 1.22
CA GLY A 141 4.78 -4.74 0.73
C GLY A 141 5.00 -3.23 0.51
N ALA A 142 6.15 -2.87 -0.05
CA ALA A 142 6.40 -1.53 -0.58
C ALA A 142 5.32 -1.15 -1.59
N GLY A 143 5.06 0.14 -1.76
CA GLY A 143 4.08 0.65 -2.72
C GLY A 143 4.74 1.08 -4.04
N ILE A 144 5.42 0.18 -4.76
CA ILE A 144 5.96 0.51 -6.09
C ILE A 144 4.82 0.49 -7.10
N CYS A 145 4.41 1.66 -7.57
CA CYS A 145 3.24 1.83 -8.42
C CYS A 145 3.62 2.27 -9.83
N HIS A 146 3.01 1.62 -10.83
CA HIS A 146 3.23 1.94 -12.23
C HIS A 146 1.98 2.54 -12.88
N THR A 147 2.20 3.41 -13.85
CA THR A 147 1.18 3.84 -14.80
C THR A 147 1.67 3.55 -16.21
N TYR A 148 0.96 2.71 -16.95
CA TYR A 148 1.26 2.44 -18.35
C TYR A 148 0.49 3.41 -19.25
N PHE A 149 1.23 4.23 -20.01
CA PHE A 149 0.69 5.08 -21.06
C PHE A 149 0.76 4.33 -22.39
N ASP A 150 -0.38 3.84 -22.82
CA ASP A 150 -0.53 3.02 -24.02
C ASP A 150 -0.42 3.83 -25.31
N ARG A 151 -0.25 3.12 -26.43
CA ARG A 151 -0.25 3.66 -27.78
C ARG A 151 -1.49 4.51 -28.07
N SER A 152 -2.66 4.09 -27.60
CA SER A 152 -3.94 4.79 -27.80
C SER A 152 -4.27 5.84 -26.73
N GLY A 153 -3.40 6.02 -25.70
CA GLY A 153 -3.66 6.91 -24.58
C GLY A 153 -3.90 8.36 -24.97
N ASP A 154 -4.86 9.02 -24.33
CA ASP A 154 -5.07 10.46 -24.48
C ASP A 154 -4.00 11.26 -23.72
N LYS A 155 -3.25 12.10 -24.40
CA LYS A 155 -2.14 12.85 -23.78
C LYS A 155 -2.60 13.92 -22.80
N GLY A 156 -3.81 14.47 -22.98
CA GLY A 156 -4.39 15.45 -22.06
C GLY A 156 -4.75 14.80 -20.73
N LYS A 157 -5.45 13.66 -20.78
CA LYS A 157 -5.72 12.82 -19.58
C LYS A 157 -4.40 12.36 -18.96
N GLY A 158 -3.44 11.89 -19.78
CA GLY A 158 -2.13 11.44 -19.33
C GLY A 158 -1.40 12.48 -18.48
N ARG A 159 -1.36 13.73 -18.96
CA ARG A 159 -0.74 14.85 -18.24
C ARG A 159 -1.34 15.07 -16.86
N GLU A 160 -2.68 15.10 -16.77
CA GLU A 160 -3.37 15.36 -15.50
C GLU A 160 -3.22 14.18 -14.54
N ILE A 161 -3.34 12.94 -15.05
CA ILE A 161 -3.21 11.73 -14.24
C ILE A 161 -1.79 11.58 -13.69
N VAL A 162 -0.76 11.68 -14.55
CA VAL A 162 0.64 11.55 -14.13
C VAL A 162 1.02 12.63 -13.13
N ASN A 163 0.63 13.89 -13.39
CA ASN A 163 0.88 14.98 -12.46
C ASN A 163 0.20 14.74 -11.12
N ASN A 164 -1.08 14.40 -11.09
CA ASN A 164 -1.81 14.12 -9.85
C ASN A 164 -1.22 12.92 -9.11
N ALA A 165 -0.97 11.81 -9.81
CA ALA A 165 -0.45 10.58 -9.20
C ALA A 165 0.92 10.78 -8.55
N LYS A 166 1.77 11.67 -9.13
CA LYS A 166 3.11 11.94 -8.58
C LYS A 166 3.14 13.07 -7.57
N THR A 167 2.34 14.13 -7.73
CA THR A 167 2.56 15.38 -6.96
C THR A 167 1.55 15.63 -5.85
N ARG A 168 0.37 14.98 -5.89
CA ARG A 168 -0.67 15.20 -4.87
C ARG A 168 -0.18 14.89 -3.44
N ARG A 169 0.53 13.78 -3.27
CA ARG A 169 1.12 13.36 -1.99
C ARG A 169 2.15 12.26 -2.23
N VAL A 170 3.42 12.63 -2.21
CA VAL A 170 4.52 11.69 -2.54
C VAL A 170 4.80 10.64 -1.46
N SER A 171 4.44 10.91 -0.19
CA SER A 171 4.73 10.03 0.94
C SER A 171 3.71 8.92 1.18
N VAL A 172 2.85 8.63 0.21
CA VAL A 172 1.87 7.54 0.28
C VAL A 172 2.24 6.41 -0.66
N CYS A 173 1.87 5.19 -0.26
CA CYS A 173 2.21 3.95 -0.96
C CYS A 173 1.57 3.78 -2.35
N ASN A 174 0.64 4.65 -2.75
CA ASN A 174 0.03 4.67 -4.08
C ASN A 174 0.45 5.89 -4.92
N ALA A 175 1.54 6.56 -4.53
CA ALA A 175 2.15 7.58 -5.39
C ALA A 175 2.82 6.91 -6.61
N LEU A 176 2.82 7.60 -7.75
CA LEU A 176 3.45 7.08 -8.97
C LEU A 176 4.98 7.00 -8.80
N ASP A 177 5.55 5.82 -9.01
CA ASP A 177 6.99 5.60 -8.99
C ASP A 177 7.57 5.34 -10.38
N CYS A 178 6.81 4.71 -11.27
CA CYS A 178 7.27 4.44 -12.62
C CYS A 178 6.17 4.71 -13.67
N LEU A 179 6.46 5.61 -14.58
CA LEU A 179 5.68 5.79 -15.82
C LEU A 179 6.24 4.86 -16.89
N ILE A 180 5.44 3.94 -17.38
CA ILE A 180 5.76 3.11 -18.53
C ILE A 180 5.10 3.75 -19.75
N ILE A 181 5.87 4.06 -20.79
CA ILE A 181 5.35 4.72 -22.00
C ILE A 181 5.57 3.89 -23.25
N HIS A 182 4.52 3.78 -24.09
CA HIS A 182 4.66 3.15 -25.38
C HIS A 182 5.57 3.99 -26.28
N ARG A 183 6.52 3.35 -26.98
CA ARG A 183 7.56 4.02 -27.79
C ARG A 183 7.02 4.98 -28.86
N GLU A 184 5.86 4.67 -29.44
CA GLU A 184 5.21 5.53 -30.43
C GLU A 184 4.67 6.84 -29.84
N ARG A 185 4.68 6.96 -28.50
CA ARG A 185 4.18 8.12 -27.76
C ARG A 185 5.29 8.93 -27.07
N LEU A 186 6.56 8.63 -27.37
CA LEU A 186 7.70 9.39 -26.82
C LEU A 186 7.63 10.89 -27.17
N SER A 187 7.11 11.25 -28.33
CA SER A 187 6.91 12.66 -28.72
C SER A 187 5.88 13.41 -27.84
N ASP A 188 5.00 12.69 -27.13
CA ASP A 188 4.04 13.29 -26.21
C ASP A 188 4.61 13.44 -24.77
N LEU A 189 5.74 12.79 -24.49
CA LEU A 189 6.33 12.75 -23.16
C LEU A 189 6.65 14.15 -22.58
N PRO A 190 7.20 15.11 -23.36
CA PRO A 190 7.40 16.47 -22.86
C PRO A 190 6.10 17.15 -22.42
N TYR A 191 5.02 16.92 -23.14
CA TYR A 191 3.71 17.45 -22.77
C TYR A 191 3.14 16.76 -21.51
N ILE A 192 3.22 15.43 -21.44
CA ILE A 192 2.72 14.64 -20.31
C ILE A 192 3.46 15.02 -19.00
N CYS A 193 4.78 15.16 -19.06
CA CYS A 193 5.62 15.51 -17.92
C CYS A 193 5.68 17.01 -17.62
N GLY A 194 5.08 17.86 -18.45
CA GLY A 194 5.30 19.31 -18.46
C GLY A 194 4.81 20.09 -17.22
N LYS A 195 4.07 19.44 -16.29
CA LYS A 195 3.69 20.02 -14.98
C LYS A 195 4.59 19.58 -13.83
N LEU A 196 5.35 18.51 -14.02
CA LEU A 196 6.17 17.93 -12.95
C LEU A 196 7.31 18.85 -12.47
N PRO A 197 7.94 19.72 -13.32
CA PRO A 197 8.94 20.66 -12.86
C PRO A 197 8.43 21.65 -11.82
N ASP A 198 7.14 22.02 -11.84
CA ASP A 198 6.53 22.94 -10.86
C ASP A 198 6.65 22.40 -9.42
N SER A 199 6.79 21.08 -9.27
CA SER A 199 6.98 20.38 -8.01
C SER A 199 8.41 19.85 -7.83
N ASN A 200 9.37 20.26 -8.67
CA ASN A 200 10.75 19.79 -8.67
C ASN A 200 10.90 18.26 -8.75
N VAL A 201 10.07 17.59 -9.54
CA VAL A 201 10.13 16.14 -9.68
C VAL A 201 11.38 15.72 -10.45
N ILE A 202 12.23 14.90 -9.84
CA ILE A 202 13.38 14.28 -10.51
C ILE A 202 12.90 13.06 -11.28
N ILE A 203 13.24 13.01 -12.57
CA ILE A 203 12.91 11.89 -13.45
C ILE A 203 14.17 11.08 -13.75
N TYR A 204 14.12 9.78 -13.48
CA TYR A 204 15.09 8.79 -13.94
C TYR A 204 14.55 8.11 -15.19
N ALA A 205 15.01 8.52 -16.35
CA ALA A 205 14.50 8.06 -17.65
C ALA A 205 15.44 7.05 -18.32
N ASP A 206 14.88 6.01 -18.94
CA ASP A 206 15.67 5.17 -19.84
C ASP A 206 16.14 5.97 -21.08
N GLU A 207 17.07 5.44 -21.88
CA GLU A 207 17.72 6.16 -22.96
C GLU A 207 16.72 6.81 -23.95
N PRO A 208 15.65 6.13 -24.44
CA PRO A 208 14.70 6.76 -25.37
C PRO A 208 13.86 7.87 -24.71
N ALA A 209 13.43 7.68 -23.46
CA ALA A 209 12.66 8.69 -22.73
C ALA A 209 13.55 9.87 -22.32
N TYR A 210 14.81 9.62 -21.96
CA TYR A 210 15.79 10.67 -21.68
C TYR A 210 16.02 11.56 -22.90
N ALA A 211 16.24 10.96 -24.08
CA ALA A 211 16.41 11.70 -25.32
C ALA A 211 15.17 12.55 -25.66
N ALA A 212 13.96 12.03 -25.42
CA ALA A 212 12.71 12.77 -25.67
C ALA A 212 12.50 13.96 -24.71
N LEU A 213 13.08 13.91 -23.51
CA LEU A 213 12.92 14.94 -22.46
C LEU A 213 14.07 15.94 -22.42
N SER A 214 15.27 15.63 -22.95
CA SER A 214 16.50 16.38 -22.74
C SER A 214 16.45 17.86 -23.13
N GLU A 215 15.65 18.21 -24.13
CA GLU A 215 15.46 19.62 -24.58
C GLU A 215 14.23 20.30 -23.93
N HIS A 216 13.41 19.56 -23.17
CA HIS A 216 12.09 19.99 -22.72
C HIS A 216 11.88 19.91 -21.21
N TYR A 217 12.80 19.29 -20.49
CA TYR A 217 12.74 19.11 -19.03
C TYR A 217 13.99 19.71 -18.38
N PRO A 218 13.91 20.33 -17.19
CA PRO A 218 15.09 20.92 -16.56
C PRO A 218 16.23 19.92 -16.39
N GLU A 219 17.43 20.24 -16.87
CA GLU A 219 18.59 19.36 -16.83
C GLU A 219 18.93 18.86 -15.42
N THR A 220 18.76 19.72 -14.41
CA THR A 220 19.01 19.39 -13.00
C THR A 220 18.01 18.37 -12.42
N LEU A 221 16.87 18.18 -13.07
CA LEU A 221 15.79 17.28 -12.65
C LEU A 221 15.67 16.02 -13.55
N LEU A 222 16.52 15.90 -14.59
CA LEU A 222 16.51 14.77 -15.52
C LEU A 222 17.80 13.96 -15.37
N GLN A 223 17.65 12.67 -15.09
CA GLN A 223 18.77 11.74 -14.92
C GLN A 223 18.54 10.46 -15.72
N GLN A 224 19.62 9.77 -16.08
CA GLN A 224 19.51 8.46 -16.70
C GLN A 224 19.13 7.41 -15.65
N ALA A 225 18.18 6.55 -16.00
CA ALA A 225 17.77 5.43 -15.15
C ALA A 225 18.83 4.32 -15.13
N ASN A 226 18.88 3.61 -14.03
CA ASN A 226 19.57 2.32 -13.90
C ASN A 226 18.56 1.24 -13.45
N GLU A 227 18.97 -0.02 -13.34
CA GLU A 227 18.08 -1.11 -12.95
C GLU A 227 17.35 -0.85 -11.62
N ASN A 228 18.01 -0.25 -10.64
CA ASN A 228 17.39 0.05 -9.35
C ASN A 228 16.31 1.14 -9.43
N SER A 229 16.37 2.01 -10.45
CA SER A 229 15.40 3.09 -10.62
C SER A 229 13.97 2.58 -10.85
N PHE A 230 13.80 1.36 -11.41
CA PHE A 230 12.49 0.82 -11.77
C PHE A 230 11.81 0.07 -10.63
N GLY A 231 12.58 -0.46 -9.66
CA GLY A 231 12.09 -1.21 -8.52
C GLY A 231 12.20 -0.44 -7.20
N THR A 232 12.11 0.89 -7.23
CA THR A 232 12.25 1.76 -6.05
C THR A 232 10.93 2.43 -5.72
N GLU A 233 10.45 2.27 -4.48
CA GLU A 233 9.44 3.12 -3.89
C GLU A 233 10.12 4.42 -3.45
N PHE A 234 9.92 5.50 -4.19
CA PHE A 234 10.67 6.73 -3.94
C PHE A 234 10.20 7.51 -2.71
N LEU A 235 8.91 7.49 -2.40
CA LEU A 235 8.28 8.29 -1.32
C LEU A 235 8.69 9.77 -1.33
N ASP A 236 9.05 10.29 -2.50
CA ASP A 236 9.64 11.60 -2.73
C ASP A 236 9.21 12.15 -4.11
N TYR A 237 9.52 13.39 -4.40
CA TYR A 237 9.36 13.99 -5.74
C TYR A 237 10.38 13.41 -6.73
N LYS A 238 10.32 12.10 -6.90
CA LYS A 238 11.16 11.30 -7.78
C LYS A 238 10.33 10.23 -8.47
N MET A 239 10.63 9.94 -9.72
CA MET A 239 10.01 8.84 -10.46
C MET A 239 10.92 8.33 -11.56
N SER A 240 10.67 7.12 -12.04
CA SER A 240 11.32 6.56 -13.20
C SER A 240 10.41 6.58 -14.43
N ILE A 241 11.02 6.52 -15.63
CA ILE A 241 10.30 6.33 -16.90
C ILE A 241 10.91 5.18 -17.66
N ARG A 242 10.07 4.23 -18.08
CA ARG A 242 10.42 3.08 -18.90
C ARG A 242 9.71 3.13 -20.24
N THR A 243 10.48 3.00 -21.33
CA THR A 243 9.94 2.90 -22.69
C THR A 243 9.71 1.44 -23.05
N VAL A 244 8.55 1.13 -23.64
CA VAL A 244 8.17 -0.21 -24.09
C VAL A 244 7.60 -0.18 -25.50
N SER A 245 7.65 -1.31 -26.22
CA SER A 245 7.14 -1.44 -27.58
C SER A 245 5.77 -2.12 -27.68
N SER A 246 5.25 -2.65 -26.56
CA SER A 246 3.97 -3.35 -26.53
C SER A 246 3.40 -3.41 -25.11
N LEU A 247 2.11 -3.77 -25.01
CA LEU A 247 1.47 -4.12 -23.74
C LEU A 247 2.18 -5.28 -23.03
N ASP A 248 2.59 -6.31 -23.76
CA ASP A 248 3.23 -7.49 -23.18
C ASP A 248 4.59 -7.14 -22.54
N GLU A 249 5.32 -6.20 -23.11
CA GLU A 249 6.56 -5.69 -22.52
C GLU A 249 6.27 -4.84 -21.27
N ALA A 250 5.20 -4.04 -21.27
CA ALA A 250 4.74 -3.32 -20.08
C ALA A 250 4.33 -4.27 -18.95
N LEU A 251 3.57 -5.31 -19.26
CA LEU A 251 3.16 -6.33 -18.29
C LEU A 251 4.37 -7.08 -17.71
N SER A 252 5.36 -7.41 -18.54
CA SER A 252 6.60 -8.05 -18.10
C SER A 252 7.40 -7.15 -17.16
N HIS A 253 7.45 -5.86 -17.45
CA HIS A 253 8.10 -4.88 -16.59
C HIS A 253 7.39 -4.76 -15.23
N ILE A 254 6.05 -4.62 -15.23
CA ILE A 254 5.24 -4.59 -14.01
C ILE A 254 5.44 -5.88 -13.22
N ALA A 255 5.36 -7.05 -13.84
CA ALA A 255 5.57 -8.33 -13.15
C ALA A 255 6.93 -8.45 -12.46
N ARG A 256 7.98 -7.80 -13.02
CA ARG A 256 9.34 -7.83 -12.47
C ARG A 256 9.55 -6.84 -11.31
N TYR A 257 8.98 -5.65 -11.38
CA TYR A 257 9.33 -4.54 -10.49
C TYR A 257 8.19 -4.10 -9.55
N SER A 258 6.96 -4.50 -9.82
CA SER A 258 5.81 -4.15 -8.98
C SER A 258 5.88 -4.79 -7.60
N SER A 259 5.42 -4.02 -6.61
CA SER A 259 5.10 -4.53 -5.28
C SER A 259 3.70 -5.14 -5.19
N LYS A 260 2.95 -5.20 -6.29
CA LYS A 260 1.54 -5.65 -6.37
C LYS A 260 0.57 -4.77 -5.58
N HIS A 261 0.91 -3.49 -5.42
CA HIS A 261 0.07 -2.54 -4.69
C HIS A 261 -0.99 -1.90 -5.59
N SER A 262 -0.59 -1.02 -6.50
CA SER A 262 -1.50 -0.26 -7.36
C SER A 262 -0.88 -0.06 -8.74
N GLU A 263 -1.60 -0.49 -9.77
CA GLU A 263 -1.18 -0.39 -11.15
C GLU A 263 -2.27 0.29 -11.97
N SER A 264 -1.90 1.06 -12.98
CA SER A 264 -2.86 1.76 -13.80
C SER A 264 -2.47 1.79 -15.29
N ILE A 265 -3.48 1.93 -16.15
CA ILE A 265 -3.30 2.11 -17.59
C ILE A 265 -4.02 3.36 -18.07
N ILE A 266 -3.41 4.07 -19.00
CA ILE A 266 -4.02 5.18 -19.75
C ILE A 266 -4.11 4.74 -21.20
N SER A 267 -5.28 4.36 -21.63
CA SER A 267 -5.57 3.82 -22.97
C SER A 267 -7.00 4.16 -23.37
N GLU A 268 -7.22 4.35 -24.67
CA GLU A 268 -8.56 4.50 -25.26
C GLU A 268 -8.99 3.22 -26.01
N ASP A 269 -8.16 2.17 -25.99
CA ASP A 269 -8.49 0.87 -26.60
C ASP A 269 -9.08 -0.09 -25.54
N PRO A 270 -10.39 -0.44 -25.65
CA PRO A 270 -11.06 -1.31 -24.68
C PRO A 270 -10.43 -2.70 -24.54
N GLU A 271 -9.86 -3.24 -25.63
CA GLU A 271 -9.24 -4.57 -25.57
C GLU A 271 -7.93 -4.53 -24.81
N THR A 272 -7.10 -3.53 -25.01
CA THR A 272 -5.87 -3.29 -24.26
C THR A 272 -6.16 -3.06 -22.77
N ILE A 273 -7.18 -2.26 -22.44
CA ILE A 273 -7.64 -2.02 -21.06
C ILE A 273 -8.05 -3.35 -20.41
N ARG A 274 -8.91 -4.13 -21.08
CA ARG A 274 -9.40 -5.41 -20.56
C ARG A 274 -8.24 -6.39 -20.31
N ARG A 275 -7.30 -6.51 -21.25
CA ARG A 275 -6.11 -7.37 -21.08
C ARG A 275 -5.24 -6.92 -19.91
N PHE A 276 -4.99 -5.62 -19.77
CA PHE A 276 -4.24 -5.07 -18.65
C PHE A 276 -4.89 -5.45 -17.32
N GLN A 277 -6.20 -5.18 -17.16
CA GLN A 277 -6.94 -5.48 -15.94
C GLN A 277 -7.00 -6.98 -15.61
N GLN A 278 -6.98 -7.86 -16.62
CA GLN A 278 -7.00 -9.31 -16.41
C GLN A 278 -5.64 -9.90 -16.07
N LEU A 279 -4.56 -9.33 -16.56
CA LEU A 279 -3.22 -9.91 -16.48
C LEU A 279 -2.33 -9.29 -15.41
N VAL A 280 -2.65 -8.07 -14.95
CA VAL A 280 -1.90 -7.43 -13.86
C VAL A 280 -2.31 -8.01 -12.52
N ASP A 281 -1.34 -8.54 -11.78
CA ASP A 281 -1.51 -9.09 -10.43
C ASP A 281 -1.17 -8.00 -9.38
N ALA A 282 -2.17 -7.21 -9.02
CA ALA A 282 -2.06 -6.17 -7.99
C ALA A 282 -3.35 -6.03 -7.17
N ALA A 283 -3.23 -5.46 -5.97
CA ALA A 283 -4.38 -5.22 -5.10
C ALA A 283 -5.38 -4.24 -5.70
N CYS A 284 -4.88 -3.25 -6.48
CA CYS A 284 -5.69 -2.28 -7.20
C CYS A 284 -5.20 -2.16 -8.65
N VAL A 285 -6.11 -2.29 -9.61
CA VAL A 285 -5.83 -2.13 -11.05
C VAL A 285 -6.85 -1.14 -11.63
N TYR A 286 -6.38 -0.02 -12.17
CA TYR A 286 -7.19 1.11 -12.65
C TYR A 286 -7.10 1.29 -14.15
#